data_bc0c50907df038e4eb7c61bf878433e8
#
_entry.id   bc0c50907df038e4eb7c61bf878433e8
#
_cell.length_a   1.000
_cell.length_b   1.000
_cell.length_c   1.000
_cell.angle_alpha   90.00
_cell.angle_beta   90.00
_cell.angle_gamma   90.00
#
_symmetry.space_group_name_H-M   'P 1'
#
loop_
_entity.id
_entity.type
_entity.pdbx_description
1 polymer ?
#
loop_
_entity_poly.entity_id
_entity_poly.type
_entity_poly.pdbx_seq_one_letter_code
_entity_poly.pdbx_strand_id
1 'polypeptide(L)'
;MGVLTIKRLKYDLILIILLIVFSIIFLLNSFYGLEMRAEDALFQHEKPLSDNIRIIGIDTKSLTEMGAFNTWTRADMADLITVLNQDEETRPAVIGVDIMYFGETDETADSYLAYAAGE
;
A
#
# COMPACT_ATOMS: atom_id res chain seq x y z
N MET A 1 42.76 -27.97 42.65
CA MET A 1 41.49 -27.17 42.77
C MET A 1 41.42 -25.93 41.87
N GLY A 2 42.52 -25.32 41.48
CA GLY A 2 42.53 -24.07 40.67
C GLY A 2 42.16 -24.22 39.18
N VAL A 3 42.43 -25.34 38.52
CA VAL A 3 42.22 -25.49 37.06
C VAL A 3 40.74 -25.57 36.64
N LEU A 4 39.91 -26.18 37.48
CA LEU A 4 38.46 -26.29 37.26
C LEU A 4 37.76 -24.93 37.43
N THR A 5 38.25 -24.08 38.34
CA THR A 5 37.71 -22.74 38.58
C THR A 5 38.02 -21.80 37.41
N ILE A 6 39.23 -21.88 36.84
CA ILE A 6 39.66 -21.06 35.69
C ILE A 6 38.87 -21.46 34.42
N LYS A 7 38.60 -22.75 34.21
CA LYS A 7 37.77 -23.19 33.10
C LYS A 7 36.35 -22.69 33.23
N ARG A 8 35.73 -22.76 34.40
CA ARG A 8 34.38 -22.22 34.61
C ARG A 8 34.32 -20.72 34.34
N LEU A 9 35.28 -19.97 34.87
CA LEU A 9 35.36 -18.51 34.67
C LEU A 9 35.44 -18.14 33.20
N LYS A 10 36.17 -18.90 32.38
CA LYS A 10 36.22 -18.68 30.93
C LYS A 10 34.89 -18.92 30.24
N TYR A 11 34.15 -19.96 30.61
CA TYR A 11 32.83 -20.24 30.05
C TYR A 11 31.81 -19.18 30.46
N ASP A 12 31.84 -18.73 31.71
CA ASP A 12 30.97 -17.67 32.21
C ASP A 12 31.23 -16.35 31.48
N LEU A 13 32.49 -16.01 31.21
CA LEU A 13 32.87 -14.82 30.45
C LEU A 13 32.37 -14.90 29.01
N ILE A 14 32.51 -16.05 28.34
CA ILE A 14 32.02 -16.26 26.98
C ILE A 14 30.50 -16.12 26.97
N LEU A 15 29.80 -16.68 27.94
CA LEU A 15 28.33 -16.56 28.00
C LEU A 15 27.88 -15.10 28.16
N ILE A 16 28.56 -14.33 29.02
CA ILE A 16 28.26 -12.90 29.19
C ILE A 16 28.49 -12.12 27.88
N ILE A 17 29.61 -12.39 27.22
CA ILE A 17 29.89 -11.73 25.91
C ILE A 17 28.81 -12.07 24.89
N LEU A 18 28.38 -13.33 24.78
CA LEU A 18 27.32 -13.77 23.90
C LEU A 18 26.00 -13.07 24.20
N LEU A 19 25.65 -12.93 25.48
CA LEU A 19 24.43 -12.22 25.88
C LEU A 19 24.48 -10.74 25.52
N ILE A 20 25.63 -10.10 25.69
CA ILE A 20 25.81 -8.69 25.33
C ILE A 20 25.67 -8.52 23.81
N VAL A 21 26.32 -9.36 23.00
CA VAL A 21 26.25 -9.32 21.55
C VAL A 21 24.82 -9.54 21.08
N PHE A 22 24.12 -10.53 21.64
CA PHE A 22 22.73 -10.80 21.33
C PHE A 22 21.81 -9.61 21.68
N SER A 23 22.02 -8.99 22.84
CA SER A 23 21.28 -7.80 23.26
C SER A 23 21.52 -6.62 22.32
N ILE A 24 22.75 -6.41 21.87
CA ILE A 24 23.09 -5.35 20.91
C ILE A 24 22.38 -5.60 19.57
N ILE A 25 22.41 -6.82 19.04
CA ILE A 25 21.75 -7.19 17.79
C ILE A 25 20.24 -6.95 17.90
N PHE A 26 19.64 -7.31 19.04
CA PHE A 26 18.21 -7.10 19.31
C PHE A 26 17.85 -5.62 19.40
N LEU A 27 18.66 -4.82 20.12
CA LEU A 27 18.46 -3.38 20.29
C LEU A 27 18.64 -2.60 18.97
N LEU A 28 19.51 -3.06 18.07
CA LEU A 28 19.71 -2.44 16.77
C LEU A 28 18.57 -2.74 15.78
N ASN A 29 17.54 -3.46 16.21
CA ASN A 29 16.37 -3.79 15.40
C ASN A 29 16.74 -4.47 14.04
N SER A 30 17.87 -5.19 14.03
CA SER A 30 18.40 -5.83 12.82
C SER A 30 17.46 -6.90 12.24
N PHE A 31 16.48 -7.36 13.01
CA PHE A 31 15.46 -8.33 12.58
C PHE A 31 14.29 -7.69 11.83
N TYR A 32 14.07 -6.37 11.96
CA TYR A 32 12.94 -5.70 11.32
C TYR A 32 12.92 -5.89 9.79
N GLY A 33 14.07 -5.80 9.15
CA GLY A 33 14.17 -6.04 7.71
C GLY A 33 13.96 -7.50 7.28
N LEU A 34 14.24 -8.46 8.17
CA LEU A 34 13.97 -9.88 7.93
C LEU A 34 12.48 -10.20 8.12
N GLU A 35 11.86 -9.61 9.13
CA GLU A 35 10.42 -9.74 9.41
C GLU A 35 9.60 -9.21 8.23
N MET A 36 9.88 -7.99 7.74
CA MET A 36 9.22 -7.43 6.56
C MET A 36 9.38 -8.30 5.31
N ARG A 37 10.58 -8.85 5.07
CA ARG A 37 10.81 -9.74 3.93
C ARG A 37 10.08 -11.07 4.07
N ALA A 38 9.95 -11.59 5.29
CA ALA A 38 9.20 -12.81 5.55
C ALA A 38 7.69 -12.57 5.38
N GLU A 39 7.17 -11.44 5.83
CA GLU A 39 5.78 -11.03 5.59
C GLU A 39 5.52 -10.85 4.10
N ASP A 40 6.37 -10.13 3.38
CA ASP A 40 6.26 -9.96 1.93
C ASP A 40 6.26 -11.32 1.21
N ALA A 41 7.14 -12.23 1.57
CA ALA A 41 7.21 -13.57 0.97
C ALA A 41 5.98 -14.43 1.27
N LEU A 42 5.32 -14.22 2.42
CA LEU A 42 4.12 -14.97 2.81
C LEU A 42 2.83 -14.40 2.18
N PHE A 43 2.76 -13.08 2.01
CA PHE A 43 1.52 -12.41 1.61
C PHE A 43 1.54 -11.87 0.19
N GLN A 44 2.71 -11.55 -0.36
CA GLN A 44 2.85 -11.04 -1.73
C GLN A 44 3.16 -12.18 -2.70
N HIS A 45 2.15 -12.96 -3.02
CA HIS A 45 2.24 -13.87 -4.15
C HIS A 45 1.78 -13.14 -5.42
N GLU A 46 2.64 -13.07 -6.43
CA GLU A 46 2.24 -12.62 -7.77
C GLU A 46 1.13 -13.55 -8.29
N LYS A 47 -0.10 -13.05 -8.20
CA LYS A 47 -1.22 -13.68 -8.90
C LYS A 47 -1.52 -12.86 -10.13
N PRO A 48 -1.71 -13.47 -11.30
CA PRO A 48 -2.18 -12.75 -12.46
C PRO A 48 -3.51 -12.08 -12.10
N LEU A 49 -3.66 -10.81 -12.44
CA LEU A 49 -4.94 -10.10 -12.35
C LEU A 49 -5.97 -10.87 -13.17
N SER A 50 -7.17 -11.01 -12.64
CA SER A 50 -8.28 -11.57 -13.40
C SER A 50 -8.50 -10.74 -14.66
N ASP A 51 -8.76 -11.39 -15.79
CA ASP A 51 -9.09 -10.71 -17.05
C ASP A 51 -10.34 -9.84 -16.95
N ASN A 52 -11.15 -10.06 -15.90
CA ASN A 52 -12.36 -9.29 -15.61
C ASN A 52 -12.11 -8.01 -14.81
N ILE A 53 -10.86 -7.74 -14.39
CA ILE A 53 -10.50 -6.53 -13.64
C ILE A 53 -9.67 -5.62 -14.55
N ARG A 54 -10.09 -4.36 -14.66
CA ARG A 54 -9.32 -3.30 -15.31
C ARG A 54 -8.99 -2.22 -14.29
N ILE A 55 -7.74 -1.81 -14.27
CA ILE A 55 -7.27 -0.71 -13.41
C ILE A 55 -7.04 0.49 -14.32
N ILE A 56 -7.72 1.59 -14.00
CA ILE A 56 -7.53 2.88 -14.67
C ILE A 56 -6.72 3.74 -13.70
N GLY A 57 -5.48 4.03 -14.07
CA GLY A 57 -4.58 4.85 -13.27
C GLY A 57 -4.48 6.27 -13.80
N ILE A 58 -4.40 7.23 -12.87
CA ILE A 58 -4.03 8.61 -13.19
C ILE A 58 -2.51 8.65 -13.27
N ASP A 59 -1.99 8.71 -14.48
CA ASP A 59 -0.56 8.68 -14.77
C ASP A 59 -0.01 10.06 -15.19
N THR A 60 1.27 10.12 -15.51
CA THR A 60 1.92 11.36 -15.97
C THR A 60 1.29 11.92 -17.23
N LYS A 61 0.77 11.07 -18.13
CA LYS A 61 0.10 11.51 -19.35
C LYS A 61 -1.22 12.22 -19.03
N SER A 62 -2.03 11.62 -18.17
CA SER A 62 -3.28 12.23 -17.68
C SER A 62 -3.03 13.59 -17.05
N LEU A 63 -1.98 13.69 -16.20
CA LEU A 63 -1.61 14.95 -15.55
C LEU A 63 -1.07 15.99 -16.53
N THR A 64 -0.46 15.58 -17.63
CA THR A 64 0.04 16.50 -18.65
C THR A 64 -1.10 17.07 -19.49
N GLU A 65 -2.10 16.24 -19.80
CA GLU A 65 -3.23 16.62 -20.66
C GLU A 65 -4.32 17.37 -19.89
N MET A 66 -4.62 16.96 -18.66
CA MET A 66 -5.73 17.50 -17.86
C MET A 66 -5.26 18.48 -16.75
N GLY A 67 -3.96 18.66 -16.57
CA GLY A 67 -3.39 19.47 -15.50
C GLY A 67 -3.17 18.72 -14.19
N ALA A 68 -2.69 19.46 -13.19
CA ALA A 68 -2.38 18.88 -11.89
C ALA A 68 -3.64 18.32 -11.21
N PHE A 69 -3.55 17.15 -10.59
CA PHE A 69 -4.68 16.45 -9.98
C PHE A 69 -5.47 17.30 -8.96
N ASN A 70 -4.81 18.20 -8.24
CA ASN A 70 -5.45 19.11 -7.30
C ASN A 70 -6.31 20.20 -7.95
N THR A 71 -6.27 20.34 -9.28
CA THR A 71 -7.14 21.25 -10.05
C THR A 71 -8.37 20.56 -10.62
N TRP A 72 -8.42 19.22 -10.53
CA TRP A 72 -9.55 18.45 -11.02
C TRP A 72 -10.75 18.62 -10.10
N THR A 73 -11.92 18.63 -10.69
CA THR A 73 -13.20 18.73 -10.01
C THR A 73 -13.87 17.36 -9.88
N ARG A 74 -14.93 17.29 -9.10
CA ARG A 74 -15.76 16.07 -9.03
C ARG A 74 -16.48 15.79 -10.35
N ALA A 75 -16.67 16.81 -11.18
CA ALA A 75 -17.25 16.65 -12.52
C ALA A 75 -16.33 15.81 -13.43
N ASP A 76 -15.01 15.95 -13.34
CA ASP A 76 -14.06 15.15 -14.13
C ASP A 76 -14.21 13.65 -13.83
N MET A 77 -14.48 13.29 -12.57
CA MET A 77 -14.75 11.91 -12.18
C MET A 77 -16.16 11.45 -12.62
N ALA A 78 -17.15 12.32 -12.54
CA ALA A 78 -18.49 12.03 -13.03
C ALA A 78 -18.47 11.73 -14.55
N ASP A 79 -17.71 12.52 -15.32
CA ASP A 79 -17.51 12.29 -16.75
C ASP A 79 -16.87 10.93 -17.03
N LEU A 80 -15.84 10.54 -16.25
CA LEU A 80 -15.20 9.23 -16.38
C LEU A 80 -16.19 8.09 -16.11
N ILE A 81 -16.97 8.17 -15.04
CA ILE A 81 -17.97 7.16 -14.69
C ILE A 81 -19.04 7.07 -15.80
N THR A 82 -19.52 8.22 -16.27
CA THR A 82 -20.51 8.29 -17.34
C THR A 82 -19.99 7.64 -18.63
N VAL A 83 -18.75 7.94 -19.03
CA VAL A 83 -18.12 7.31 -20.21
C VAL A 83 -18.00 5.80 -20.05
N LEU A 84 -17.64 5.31 -18.86
CA LEU A 84 -17.53 3.87 -18.59
C LEU A 84 -18.89 3.15 -18.64
N ASN A 85 -19.98 3.83 -18.33
CA ASN A 85 -21.34 3.29 -18.35
C ASN A 85 -22.08 3.51 -19.66
N GLN A 86 -21.49 4.24 -20.63
CA GLN A 86 -22.16 4.70 -21.83
C GLN A 86 -22.65 3.56 -22.74
N ASP A 87 -21.91 2.45 -22.78
CA ASP A 87 -22.22 1.31 -23.63
C ASP A 87 -22.69 0.12 -22.79
N GLU A 88 -23.95 -0.27 -22.94
CA GLU A 88 -24.58 -1.36 -22.21
C GLU A 88 -23.88 -2.72 -22.39
N GLU A 89 -23.23 -2.96 -23.55
CA GLU A 89 -22.59 -4.23 -23.85
C GLU A 89 -21.20 -4.35 -23.16
N THR A 90 -20.53 -3.22 -22.96
CA THR A 90 -19.15 -3.17 -22.45
C THR A 90 -19.01 -2.54 -21.08
N ARG A 91 -20.10 -2.00 -20.52
CA ARG A 91 -20.05 -1.37 -19.19
C ARG A 91 -19.58 -2.32 -18.11
N PRO A 92 -18.78 -1.86 -17.16
CA PRO A 92 -18.36 -2.67 -16.02
C PRO A 92 -19.54 -2.99 -15.09
N ALA A 93 -19.54 -4.17 -14.49
CA ALA A 93 -20.54 -4.54 -13.49
C ALA A 93 -20.42 -3.71 -12.19
N VAL A 94 -19.20 -3.23 -11.88
CA VAL A 94 -18.89 -2.41 -10.72
C VAL A 94 -17.73 -1.48 -11.06
N ILE A 95 -17.83 -0.22 -10.67
CA ILE A 95 -16.74 0.76 -10.70
C ILE A 95 -16.31 1.05 -9.26
N GLY A 96 -15.06 0.74 -8.91
CA GLY A 96 -14.45 1.12 -7.64
C GLY A 96 -13.61 2.39 -7.81
N VAL A 97 -13.90 3.43 -7.04
CA VAL A 97 -13.15 4.69 -7.03
C VAL A 97 -12.30 4.75 -5.78
N ASP A 98 -10.97 4.73 -5.94
CA ASP A 98 -10.00 4.88 -4.84
C ASP A 98 -9.49 6.33 -4.77
N ILE A 99 -10.43 7.26 -4.60
CA ILE A 99 -10.15 8.69 -4.41
C ILE A 99 -11.02 9.18 -3.25
N MET A 100 -10.39 9.81 -2.26
CA MET A 100 -11.11 10.38 -1.13
C MET A 100 -11.52 11.83 -1.43
N TYR A 101 -12.82 12.09 -1.41
CA TYR A 101 -13.40 13.42 -1.51
C TYR A 101 -13.80 13.93 -0.12
N PHE A 102 -13.27 15.09 0.28
CA PHE A 102 -13.57 15.70 1.57
C PHE A 102 -14.37 16.98 1.38
N GLY A 103 -15.42 17.14 2.18
CA GLY A 103 -16.24 18.34 2.23
C GLY A 103 -17.06 18.59 0.96
N GLU A 104 -17.83 19.64 0.99
CA GLU A 104 -18.55 20.18 -0.15
C GLU A 104 -17.63 21.14 -0.89
N THR A 105 -17.61 21.10 -2.22
CA THR A 105 -16.76 21.97 -3.05
C THR A 105 -17.58 22.83 -4.00
N ASP A 106 -18.31 22.21 -4.88
CA ASP A 106 -19.19 22.83 -5.86
C ASP A 106 -20.48 22.01 -5.96
N GLU A 107 -21.61 22.61 -5.66
CA GLU A 107 -22.91 21.93 -5.58
C GLU A 107 -23.26 21.23 -6.91
N THR A 108 -22.91 21.84 -8.02
CA THR A 108 -23.20 21.27 -9.34
C THR A 108 -22.32 20.03 -9.63
N ALA A 109 -21.01 20.14 -9.36
CA ALA A 109 -20.08 19.05 -9.54
C ALA A 109 -20.35 17.91 -8.56
N ASP A 110 -20.71 18.22 -7.31
CA ASP A 110 -21.07 17.25 -6.28
C ASP A 110 -22.34 16.49 -6.65
N SER A 111 -23.36 17.17 -7.12
CA SER A 111 -24.62 16.58 -7.60
C SER A 111 -24.42 15.73 -8.84
N TYR A 112 -23.56 16.16 -9.76
CA TYR A 112 -23.24 15.40 -10.96
C TYR A 112 -22.50 14.12 -10.65
N LEU A 113 -21.51 14.15 -9.74
CA LEU A 113 -20.81 12.93 -9.29
C LEU A 113 -21.79 11.98 -8.57
N ALA A 114 -22.66 12.48 -7.74
CA ALA A 114 -23.67 11.68 -7.04
C ALA A 114 -24.62 10.99 -8.03
N TYR A 115 -25.03 11.71 -9.07
CA TYR A 115 -25.88 11.15 -10.15
C TYR A 115 -25.13 10.04 -10.92
N ALA A 116 -23.91 10.32 -11.39
CA ALA A 116 -23.12 9.36 -12.14
C ALA A 116 -22.79 8.08 -11.33
N ALA A 117 -22.62 8.21 -10.02
CA ALA A 117 -22.38 7.08 -9.14
C ALA A 117 -23.63 6.27 -8.79
N GLY A 118 -24.83 6.78 -9.07
CA GLY A 118 -26.12 6.13 -8.84
C GLY A 118 -26.67 5.36 -10.06
N GLU A 119 -26.05 5.49 -11.22
CA GLU A 119 -26.37 4.75 -12.43
C GLU A 119 -25.74 3.35 -12.43
#